data_b6c8fb208f0049727d2674df0081d35d
#
_entry.id   b6c8fb208f0049727d2674df0081d35d
#
_cell.length_a   1.000
_cell.length_b   1.000
_cell.length_c   1.000
_cell.angle_alpha   90.00
_cell.angle_beta   90.00
_cell.angle_gamma   90.00
#
_symmetry.space_group_name_H-M   'P 1'
#
loop_
_entity.id
_entity.type
_entity.pdbx_description
1 polymer ?
#
loop_
_entity_poly.entity_id
_entity_poly.type
_entity_poly.pdbx_seq_one_letter_code
_entity_poly.pdbx_strand_id
1 'polypeptide(L)'
;MFFEGQVALITGASSGIGRATAEVMGRQGARVAVNYCKNRAGAEDTVEIIRRRSGDAIALRADVTRATDVQALVRTVRERWGRIDILVNNAGDLIARHNLGDMTEDYWDQIMALNLKSAFLCSQAVWEEMAARKNGCIVNVTSIAGRNGGGPGAAAYAAAKGGLLTYTKALAKELAPHGVRVNGVAPGVIATPYHERHSSPELFQKFVAGIPLGRAGTAEEVAEVIVFLASPAAGYLTGETIEVNGGMWMD
;
A
#
# COMPACT_ATOMS: atom_id res chain seq x y z
N MET A 1 16.10 -6.49 -15.13
CA MET A 1 15.12 -5.63 -14.41
C MET A 1 13.74 -6.23 -14.59
N PHE A 2 12.96 -6.35 -13.51
CA PHE A 2 11.64 -7.03 -13.60
C PHE A 2 10.54 -6.18 -14.25
N PHE A 3 10.67 -4.85 -14.24
CA PHE A 3 9.59 -3.92 -14.59
C PHE A 3 9.95 -2.96 -15.72
N GLU A 4 10.91 -3.29 -16.56
CA GLU A 4 11.31 -2.42 -17.66
C GLU A 4 10.12 -2.08 -18.57
N GLY A 5 9.85 -0.79 -18.76
CA GLY A 5 8.72 -0.28 -19.53
C GLY A 5 7.34 -0.37 -18.84
N GLN A 6 7.23 -0.99 -17.67
CA GLN A 6 5.98 -1.03 -16.90
C GLN A 6 5.76 0.25 -16.10
N VAL A 7 4.49 0.58 -15.86
CA VAL A 7 4.05 1.75 -15.11
C VAL A 7 3.45 1.32 -13.79
N ALA A 8 4.01 1.79 -12.68
CA ALA A 8 3.52 1.56 -11.33
C ALA A 8 2.91 2.83 -10.74
N LEU A 9 1.68 2.74 -10.25
CA LEU A 9 1.03 3.75 -9.43
C LEU A 9 1.06 3.31 -7.97
N ILE A 10 1.69 4.10 -7.09
CA ILE A 10 1.83 3.78 -5.67
C ILE A 10 1.16 4.88 -4.84
N THR A 11 0.12 4.53 -4.09
CA THR A 11 -0.59 5.50 -3.26
C THR A 11 0.13 5.72 -1.93
N GLY A 12 0.14 6.98 -1.43
CA GLY A 12 0.81 7.31 -0.18
C GLY A 12 2.34 7.10 -0.21
N ALA A 13 2.98 7.34 -1.36
CA ALA A 13 4.39 7.01 -1.59
C ALA A 13 5.38 8.14 -1.23
N SER A 14 4.96 9.09 -0.42
CA SER A 14 5.83 10.19 0.07
C SER A 14 6.68 9.83 1.29
N SER A 15 6.47 8.66 1.90
CA SER A 15 7.21 8.19 3.08
C SER A 15 7.02 6.70 3.33
N GLY A 16 7.79 6.13 4.24
CA GLY A 16 7.62 4.77 4.75
C GLY A 16 7.62 3.68 3.67
N ILE A 17 6.72 2.71 3.81
CA ILE A 17 6.61 1.54 2.91
C ILE A 17 6.37 1.98 1.46
N GLY A 18 5.48 2.95 1.24
CA GLY A 18 5.17 3.43 -0.12
C GLY A 18 6.37 4.06 -0.81
N ARG A 19 7.17 4.87 -0.09
CA ARG A 19 8.42 5.43 -0.59
C ARG A 19 9.43 4.32 -0.93
N ALA A 20 9.68 3.41 0.01
CA ALA A 20 10.61 2.30 -0.22
C ALA A 20 10.18 1.46 -1.43
N THR A 21 8.87 1.17 -1.56
CA THR A 21 8.32 0.45 -2.73
C THR A 21 8.58 1.20 -4.03
N ALA A 22 8.35 2.53 -4.05
CA ALA A 22 8.61 3.37 -5.22
C ALA A 22 10.07 3.34 -5.64
N GLU A 23 10.99 3.46 -4.67
CA GLU A 23 12.44 3.42 -4.91
C GLU A 23 12.89 2.04 -5.43
N VAL A 24 12.38 0.93 -4.86
CA VAL A 24 12.73 -0.43 -5.33
C VAL A 24 12.18 -0.68 -6.72
N MET A 25 10.91 -0.33 -7.00
CA MET A 25 10.33 -0.48 -8.34
C MET A 25 11.06 0.35 -9.39
N GLY A 26 11.44 1.60 -9.06
CA GLY A 26 12.26 2.44 -9.94
C GLY A 26 13.62 1.81 -10.25
N ARG A 27 14.32 1.24 -9.25
CA ARG A 27 15.57 0.48 -9.46
C ARG A 27 15.39 -0.73 -10.37
N GLN A 28 14.19 -1.31 -10.41
CA GLN A 28 13.85 -2.46 -11.24
C GLN A 28 13.32 -2.08 -12.63
N GLY A 29 13.39 -0.79 -12.99
CA GLY A 29 13.05 -0.28 -14.33
C GLY A 29 11.61 0.17 -14.52
N ALA A 30 10.80 0.22 -13.46
CA ALA A 30 9.45 0.77 -13.55
C ALA A 30 9.46 2.30 -13.75
N ARG A 31 8.48 2.80 -14.50
CA ARG A 31 8.05 4.20 -14.43
C ARG A 31 7.11 4.36 -13.26
N VAL A 32 7.40 5.29 -12.33
CA VAL A 32 6.72 5.34 -11.04
C VAL A 32 5.91 6.61 -10.84
N ALA A 33 4.60 6.47 -10.66
CA ALA A 33 3.73 7.53 -10.18
C ALA A 33 3.67 7.51 -8.65
N VAL A 34 4.33 8.49 -8.03
CA VAL A 34 4.41 8.69 -6.59
C VAL A 34 3.22 9.54 -6.15
N ASN A 35 2.13 8.90 -5.69
CA ASN A 35 0.99 9.66 -5.17
C ASN A 35 1.23 10.11 -3.73
N TYR A 36 0.80 11.34 -3.44
CA TYR A 36 0.75 11.92 -2.09
C TYR A 36 -0.49 12.77 -1.89
N CYS A 37 -0.90 12.96 -0.63
CA CYS A 37 -1.99 13.87 -0.28
C CYS A 37 -1.46 15.18 0.33
N LYS A 38 -0.63 15.08 1.39
CA LYS A 38 -0.16 16.24 2.18
C LYS A 38 1.36 16.47 2.09
N ASN A 39 2.16 15.42 2.08
CA ASN A 39 3.64 15.50 2.14
C ASN A 39 4.23 15.63 0.74
N ARG A 40 4.20 16.86 0.19
CA ARG A 40 4.77 17.18 -1.12
C ARG A 40 6.28 16.97 -1.15
N ALA A 41 6.98 17.51 -0.16
CA ALA A 41 8.45 17.44 -0.10
C ALA A 41 8.94 15.98 -0.12
N GLY A 42 8.35 15.11 0.71
CA GLY A 42 8.72 13.70 0.71
C GLY A 42 8.41 12.96 -0.62
N ALA A 43 7.37 13.37 -1.34
CA ALA A 43 7.08 12.82 -2.66
C ALA A 43 8.09 13.30 -3.73
N GLU A 44 8.47 14.57 -3.70
CA GLU A 44 9.50 15.15 -4.57
C GLU A 44 10.87 14.51 -4.30
N ASP A 45 11.25 14.32 -3.02
CA ASP A 45 12.45 13.57 -2.64
C ASP A 45 12.45 12.13 -3.18
N THR A 46 11.32 11.43 -3.06
CA THR A 46 11.19 10.07 -3.61
C THR A 46 11.42 10.04 -5.12
N VAL A 47 10.82 10.99 -5.84
CA VAL A 47 11.01 11.14 -7.29
C VAL A 47 12.47 11.44 -7.62
N GLU A 48 13.11 12.34 -6.87
CA GLU A 48 14.51 12.70 -7.11
C GLU A 48 15.45 11.50 -6.91
N ILE A 49 15.25 10.70 -5.86
CA ILE A 49 16.02 9.49 -5.62
C ILE A 49 15.90 8.50 -6.79
N ILE A 50 14.67 8.30 -7.30
CA ILE A 50 14.45 7.42 -8.45
C ILE A 50 15.17 7.94 -9.69
N ARG A 51 15.06 9.25 -9.98
CA ARG A 51 15.67 9.89 -11.15
C ARG A 51 17.20 9.91 -11.12
N ARG A 52 17.80 10.10 -9.95
CA ARG A 52 19.27 10.01 -9.77
C ARG A 52 19.82 8.63 -10.14
N ARG A 53 19.00 7.59 -10.16
CA ARG A 53 19.33 6.23 -10.57
C ARG A 53 18.86 5.90 -11.99
N SER A 54 18.66 6.93 -12.82
CA SER A 54 18.19 6.84 -14.21
C SER A 54 16.77 6.27 -14.36
N GLY A 55 15.96 6.30 -13.30
CA GLY A 55 14.55 5.92 -13.35
C GLY A 55 13.67 7.09 -13.83
N ASP A 56 12.43 6.77 -14.27
CA ASP A 56 11.40 7.75 -14.62
C ASP A 56 10.31 7.77 -13.54
N ALA A 57 10.09 8.91 -12.90
CA ALA A 57 9.10 9.07 -11.86
C ALA A 57 8.46 10.46 -11.86
N ILE A 58 7.21 10.56 -11.41
CA ILE A 58 6.50 11.82 -11.18
C ILE A 58 5.79 11.82 -9.83
N ALA A 59 5.73 12.98 -9.17
CA ALA A 59 4.96 13.17 -7.95
C ALA A 59 3.58 13.74 -8.30
N LEU A 60 2.50 13.11 -7.81
CA LEU A 60 1.13 13.49 -8.11
C LEU A 60 0.31 13.64 -6.83
N ARG A 61 -0.22 14.86 -6.63
CA ARG A 61 -1.11 15.12 -5.49
C ARG A 61 -2.53 14.63 -5.80
N ALA A 62 -3.07 13.76 -4.94
CA ALA A 62 -4.47 13.36 -4.95
C ALA A 62 -4.87 12.84 -3.57
N ASP A 63 -6.07 13.16 -3.13
CA ASP A 63 -6.72 12.52 -1.98
C ASP A 63 -7.43 11.26 -2.46
N VAL A 64 -6.86 10.10 -2.22
CA VAL A 64 -7.38 8.81 -2.70
C VAL A 64 -8.68 8.37 -2.00
N THR A 65 -9.16 9.12 -1.01
CA THR A 65 -10.49 8.92 -0.42
C THR A 65 -11.61 9.50 -1.28
N ARG A 66 -11.28 10.30 -2.32
CA ARG A 66 -12.19 11.03 -3.20
C ARG A 66 -12.13 10.47 -4.63
N ALA A 67 -13.26 9.99 -5.13
CA ALA A 67 -13.33 9.39 -6.46
C ALA A 67 -12.86 10.35 -7.57
N THR A 68 -13.20 11.63 -7.48
CA THR A 68 -12.80 12.68 -8.45
C THR A 68 -11.28 12.85 -8.52
N ASP A 69 -10.62 12.82 -7.37
CA ASP A 69 -9.15 12.95 -7.29
C ASP A 69 -8.47 11.69 -7.84
N VAL A 70 -9.00 10.50 -7.53
CA VAL A 70 -8.49 9.22 -8.06
C VAL A 70 -8.62 9.18 -9.58
N GLN A 71 -9.76 9.59 -10.15
CA GLN A 71 -9.95 9.66 -11.60
C GLN A 71 -8.96 10.63 -12.26
N ALA A 72 -8.75 11.80 -11.67
CA ALA A 72 -7.77 12.77 -12.16
C ALA A 72 -6.33 12.22 -12.08
N LEU A 73 -5.97 11.55 -10.96
CA LEU A 73 -4.69 10.90 -10.77
C LEU A 73 -4.41 9.86 -11.86
N VAL A 74 -5.33 8.93 -12.07
CA VAL A 74 -5.21 7.85 -13.06
C VAL A 74 -5.13 8.44 -14.47
N ARG A 75 -5.96 9.44 -14.80
CA ARG A 75 -5.90 10.12 -16.09
C ARG A 75 -4.51 10.74 -16.33
N THR A 76 -3.96 11.47 -15.37
CA THR A 76 -2.62 12.07 -15.51
C THR A 76 -1.53 11.03 -15.75
N VAL A 77 -1.57 9.89 -15.07
CA VAL A 77 -0.62 8.78 -15.30
C VAL A 77 -0.76 8.23 -16.72
N ARG A 78 -2.01 8.04 -17.20
CA ARG A 78 -2.30 7.59 -18.57
C ARG A 78 -1.83 8.58 -19.64
N GLU A 79 -2.08 9.86 -19.44
CA GLU A 79 -1.60 10.92 -20.34
C GLU A 79 -0.07 10.93 -20.43
N ARG A 80 0.63 10.63 -19.34
CA ARG A 80 2.10 10.64 -19.27
C ARG A 80 2.74 9.40 -19.89
N TRP A 81 2.19 8.19 -19.65
CA TRP A 81 2.83 6.92 -20.00
C TRP A 81 1.93 5.93 -20.74
N GLY A 82 0.69 6.29 -21.01
CA GLY A 82 -0.25 5.51 -21.82
C GLY A 82 -0.94 4.35 -21.10
N ARG A 83 -0.47 3.97 -19.87
CA ARG A 83 -0.94 2.78 -19.18
C ARG A 83 -0.62 2.77 -17.68
N ILE A 84 -1.29 1.89 -16.95
CA ILE A 84 -0.92 1.49 -15.58
C ILE A 84 -0.90 -0.04 -15.55
N ASP A 85 0.25 -0.63 -15.18
CA ASP A 85 0.46 -2.08 -15.12
C ASP A 85 0.37 -2.62 -13.69
N ILE A 86 0.81 -1.80 -12.74
CA ILE A 86 0.91 -2.15 -11.33
C ILE A 86 0.24 -1.05 -10.52
N LEU A 87 -0.69 -1.44 -9.65
CA LEU A 87 -1.25 -0.57 -8.62
C LEU A 87 -0.83 -1.08 -7.24
N VAL A 88 -0.22 -0.21 -6.43
CA VAL A 88 0.03 -0.50 -5.02
C VAL A 88 -0.85 0.40 -4.16
N ASN A 89 -1.88 -0.19 -3.55
CA ASN A 89 -2.75 0.46 -2.58
C ASN A 89 -2.06 0.47 -1.22
N ASN A 90 -1.19 1.47 -1.01
CA ASN A 90 -0.42 1.61 0.23
C ASN A 90 -0.94 2.75 1.13
N ALA A 91 -1.66 3.73 0.60
CA ALA A 91 -2.22 4.81 1.40
C ALA A 91 -3.03 4.26 2.58
N GLY A 92 -2.71 4.70 3.78
CA GLY A 92 -3.37 4.27 5.01
C GLY A 92 -2.72 4.91 6.23
N ASP A 93 -3.50 5.16 7.26
CA ASP A 93 -3.03 5.68 8.55
C ASP A 93 -4.02 5.33 9.66
N LEU A 94 -3.52 5.27 10.91
CA LEU A 94 -4.36 5.14 12.10
C LEU A 94 -5.04 6.48 12.46
N ILE A 95 -4.47 7.60 12.02
CA ILE A 95 -4.87 8.98 12.32
C ILE A 95 -4.71 9.29 13.82
N ALA A 96 -5.45 8.57 14.68
CA ALA A 96 -5.38 8.66 16.13
C ALA A 96 -5.77 7.32 16.76
N ARG A 97 -5.56 7.18 18.07
CA ARG A 97 -6.07 6.06 18.86
C ARG A 97 -7.32 6.47 19.62
N HIS A 98 -8.41 5.75 19.39
CA HIS A 98 -9.68 5.95 20.09
C HIS A 98 -10.20 4.63 20.63
N ASN A 99 -10.48 4.60 21.94
CA ASN A 99 -11.24 3.51 22.54
C ASN A 99 -12.71 3.62 22.11
N LEU A 100 -13.47 2.56 22.25
CA LEU A 100 -14.86 2.52 21.78
C LEU A 100 -15.72 3.69 22.33
N GLY A 101 -15.53 4.05 23.59
CA GLY A 101 -16.29 5.13 24.24
C GLY A 101 -16.00 6.53 23.72
N ASP A 102 -14.81 6.73 23.11
CA ASP A 102 -14.36 8.04 22.58
C ASP A 102 -14.38 8.10 21.05
N MET A 103 -14.76 6.99 20.41
CA MET A 103 -14.78 6.87 18.95
C MET A 103 -16.03 7.54 18.38
N THR A 104 -15.84 8.56 17.55
CA THR A 104 -16.94 9.22 16.84
C THR A 104 -17.22 8.53 15.51
N GLU A 105 -18.44 8.70 14.99
CA GLU A 105 -18.83 8.24 13.65
C GLU A 105 -17.92 8.86 12.57
N ASP A 106 -17.67 10.16 12.64
CA ASP A 106 -16.75 10.85 11.70
C ASP A 106 -15.35 10.27 11.67
N TYR A 107 -14.79 9.91 12.85
CA TYR A 107 -13.49 9.26 12.91
C TYR A 107 -13.53 7.86 12.28
N TRP A 108 -14.56 7.07 12.58
CA TRP A 108 -14.78 5.77 11.97
C TRP A 108 -14.83 5.87 10.45
N ASP A 109 -15.63 6.79 9.93
CA ASP A 109 -15.78 7.00 8.47
C ASP A 109 -14.49 7.45 7.81
N GLN A 110 -13.70 8.32 8.46
CA GLN A 110 -12.38 8.72 7.98
C GLN A 110 -11.43 7.54 7.89
N ILE A 111 -11.39 6.67 8.90
CA ILE A 111 -10.54 5.47 8.91
C ILE A 111 -10.97 4.50 7.80
N MET A 112 -12.25 4.24 7.67
CA MET A 112 -12.78 3.37 6.61
C MET A 112 -12.53 3.95 5.22
N ALA A 113 -12.70 5.25 5.05
CA ALA A 113 -12.42 5.92 3.78
C ALA A 113 -10.95 5.84 3.39
N LEU A 114 -10.03 6.07 4.34
CA LEU A 114 -8.60 6.08 4.05
C LEU A 114 -8.02 4.67 3.87
N ASN A 115 -8.40 3.70 4.70
CA ASN A 115 -7.73 2.39 4.76
C ASN A 115 -8.42 1.27 3.96
N LEU A 116 -9.67 1.48 3.50
CA LEU A 116 -10.42 0.49 2.73
C LEU A 116 -11.02 1.08 1.45
N LYS A 117 -11.85 2.12 1.55
CA LYS A 117 -12.52 2.71 0.38
C LYS A 117 -11.53 3.26 -0.64
N SER A 118 -10.40 3.83 -0.21
CA SER A 118 -9.34 4.31 -1.11
C SER A 118 -8.82 3.21 -2.03
N ALA A 119 -8.57 2.01 -1.50
CA ALA A 119 -8.12 0.86 -2.29
C ALA A 119 -9.19 0.42 -3.31
N PHE A 120 -10.48 0.44 -2.91
CA PHE A 120 -11.58 0.19 -3.84
C PHE A 120 -11.60 1.21 -4.98
N LEU A 121 -11.56 2.51 -4.67
CA LEU A 121 -11.60 3.58 -5.68
C LEU A 121 -10.43 3.50 -6.65
N CYS A 122 -9.21 3.28 -6.14
CA CYS A 122 -8.03 3.16 -7.00
C CYS A 122 -8.09 1.90 -7.87
N SER A 123 -8.50 0.76 -7.31
CA SER A 123 -8.65 -0.49 -8.07
C SER A 123 -9.70 -0.34 -9.16
N GLN A 124 -10.86 0.26 -8.83
CA GLN A 124 -11.93 0.54 -9.79
C GLN A 124 -11.48 1.43 -10.96
N ALA A 125 -10.59 2.39 -10.69
CA ALA A 125 -10.12 3.32 -11.72
C ALA A 125 -9.14 2.70 -12.73
N VAL A 126 -8.50 1.55 -12.41
CA VAL A 126 -7.46 0.94 -13.27
C VAL A 126 -7.85 -0.42 -13.86
N TRP A 127 -8.85 -1.13 -13.30
CA TRP A 127 -9.09 -2.54 -13.61
C TRP A 127 -9.51 -2.79 -15.07
N GLU A 128 -10.37 -1.93 -15.65
CA GLU A 128 -10.85 -2.12 -17.03
C GLU A 128 -9.71 -2.12 -18.04
N GLU A 129 -8.77 -1.22 -17.86
CA GLU A 129 -7.58 -1.12 -18.71
C GLU A 129 -6.66 -2.34 -18.54
N MET A 130 -6.44 -2.81 -17.30
CA MET A 130 -5.69 -4.02 -17.02
C MET A 130 -6.37 -5.25 -17.63
N ALA A 131 -7.69 -5.37 -17.48
CA ALA A 131 -8.50 -6.44 -18.03
C ALA A 131 -8.48 -6.48 -19.57
N ALA A 132 -8.58 -5.31 -20.21
CA ALA A 132 -8.52 -5.21 -21.67
C ALA A 132 -7.18 -5.71 -22.24
N ARG A 133 -6.09 -5.52 -21.49
CA ARG A 133 -4.76 -6.04 -21.85
C ARG A 133 -4.50 -7.47 -21.37
N LYS A 134 -5.42 -8.06 -20.59
CA LYS A 134 -5.25 -9.35 -19.89
C LYS A 134 -3.93 -9.41 -19.10
N ASN A 135 -3.53 -8.29 -18.56
CA ASN A 135 -2.28 -8.14 -17.80
C ASN A 135 -2.37 -6.98 -16.82
N GLY A 136 -2.21 -7.26 -15.55
CA GLY A 136 -2.19 -6.27 -14.49
C GLY A 136 -1.88 -6.89 -13.13
N CYS A 137 -1.41 -6.06 -12.21
CA CYS A 137 -1.18 -6.48 -10.84
C CYS A 137 -1.62 -5.40 -9.85
N ILE A 138 -2.40 -5.81 -8.85
CA ILE A 138 -2.81 -4.96 -7.72
C ILE A 138 -2.22 -5.56 -6.44
N VAL A 139 -1.50 -4.75 -5.67
CA VAL A 139 -0.99 -5.16 -4.35
C VAL A 139 -1.59 -4.25 -3.28
N ASN A 140 -2.27 -4.84 -2.31
CA ASN A 140 -2.90 -4.14 -1.20
C ASN A 140 -2.02 -4.21 0.05
N VAL A 141 -1.62 -3.08 0.61
CA VAL A 141 -0.90 -3.02 1.90
C VAL A 141 -1.92 -3.06 3.02
N THR A 142 -2.10 -4.25 3.58
CA THR A 142 -3.00 -4.55 4.70
C THR A 142 -2.30 -4.26 6.04
N SER A 143 -2.44 -5.09 7.04
CA SER A 143 -1.72 -5.02 8.33
C SER A 143 -1.97 -6.29 9.14
N ILE A 144 -1.03 -6.65 9.99
CA ILE A 144 -1.23 -7.62 11.08
C ILE A 144 -2.45 -7.25 11.94
N ALA A 145 -2.77 -5.95 12.08
CA ALA A 145 -3.94 -5.48 12.81
C ALA A 145 -5.26 -6.02 12.24
N GLY A 146 -5.33 -6.25 10.92
CA GLY A 146 -6.48 -6.90 10.28
C GLY A 146 -6.63 -8.39 10.64
N ARG A 147 -5.60 -9.02 11.21
CA ARG A 147 -5.60 -10.42 11.68
C ARG A 147 -5.92 -10.51 13.16
N ASN A 148 -5.24 -9.72 13.98
CA ASN A 148 -5.26 -9.85 15.44
C ASN A 148 -6.01 -8.73 16.18
N GLY A 149 -6.64 -7.80 15.46
CA GLY A 149 -7.37 -6.67 16.04
C GLY A 149 -6.50 -5.46 16.38
N GLY A 150 -5.18 -5.56 16.22
CA GLY A 150 -4.25 -4.47 16.54
C GLY A 150 -4.07 -4.21 18.04
N GLY A 151 -3.42 -3.08 18.36
CA GLY A 151 -3.25 -2.63 19.73
C GLY A 151 -4.41 -1.77 20.24
N PRO A 152 -4.38 -1.36 21.53
CA PRO A 152 -5.43 -0.52 22.12
C PRO A 152 -5.74 0.72 21.26
N GLY A 153 -7.02 1.03 21.11
CA GLY A 153 -7.50 2.18 20.34
C GLY A 153 -7.36 2.06 18.82
N ALA A 154 -7.14 0.85 18.29
CA ALA A 154 -6.98 0.60 16.86
C ALA A 154 -8.18 -0.12 16.20
N ALA A 155 -9.32 -0.25 16.87
CA ALA A 155 -10.44 -1.08 16.42
C ALA A 155 -10.94 -0.70 15.02
N ALA A 156 -11.17 0.58 14.72
CA ALA A 156 -11.60 1.04 13.39
C ALA A 156 -10.56 0.72 12.31
N TYR A 157 -9.28 0.96 12.61
CA TYR A 157 -8.17 0.63 11.71
C TYR A 157 -8.08 -0.88 11.45
N ALA A 158 -8.16 -1.69 12.51
CA ALA A 158 -8.15 -3.15 12.39
C ALA A 158 -9.33 -3.65 11.55
N ALA A 159 -10.54 -3.11 11.75
CA ALA A 159 -11.71 -3.43 10.95
C ALA A 159 -11.50 -3.08 9.46
N ALA A 160 -10.97 -1.89 9.15
CA ALA A 160 -10.67 -1.49 7.78
C ALA A 160 -9.61 -2.38 7.13
N LYS A 161 -8.53 -2.72 7.85
CA LYS A 161 -7.47 -3.62 7.35
C LYS A 161 -7.92 -5.07 7.23
N GLY A 162 -8.79 -5.55 8.12
CA GLY A 162 -9.49 -6.84 7.98
C GLY A 162 -10.41 -6.87 6.76
N GLY A 163 -11.16 -5.79 6.55
CA GLY A 163 -11.94 -5.59 5.33
C GLY A 163 -11.09 -5.62 4.06
N LEU A 164 -9.91 -5.00 4.09
CA LEU A 164 -8.98 -4.98 2.96
C LEU A 164 -8.40 -6.37 2.66
N LEU A 165 -8.14 -7.20 3.68
CA LEU A 165 -7.76 -8.62 3.52
C LEU A 165 -8.83 -9.40 2.75
N THR A 166 -10.09 -9.28 3.18
CA THR A 166 -11.22 -9.95 2.52
C THR A 166 -11.48 -9.39 1.12
N TYR A 167 -11.39 -8.07 0.95
CA TYR A 167 -11.50 -7.40 -0.34
C TYR A 167 -10.45 -7.89 -1.33
N THR A 168 -9.20 -8.10 -0.89
CA THR A 168 -8.12 -8.67 -1.71
C THR A 168 -8.52 -10.02 -2.30
N LYS A 169 -9.07 -10.92 -1.47
CA LYS A 169 -9.53 -12.26 -1.91
C LYS A 169 -10.72 -12.20 -2.88
N ALA A 170 -11.69 -11.30 -2.59
CA ALA A 170 -12.86 -11.13 -3.44
C ALA A 170 -12.46 -10.59 -4.82
N LEU A 171 -11.66 -9.51 -4.83
CA LEU A 171 -11.20 -8.88 -6.06
C LEU A 171 -10.29 -9.80 -6.90
N ALA A 172 -9.48 -10.63 -6.24
CA ALA A 172 -8.66 -11.64 -6.91
C ALA A 172 -9.50 -12.65 -7.70
N LYS A 173 -10.59 -13.15 -7.12
CA LYS A 173 -11.53 -14.07 -7.79
C LYS A 173 -12.21 -13.40 -8.98
N GLU A 174 -12.62 -12.15 -8.82
CA GLU A 174 -13.32 -11.37 -9.86
C GLU A 174 -12.39 -11.06 -11.04
N LEU A 175 -11.14 -10.68 -10.79
CA LEU A 175 -10.22 -10.20 -11.82
C LEU A 175 -9.32 -11.28 -12.42
N ALA A 176 -9.16 -12.45 -11.80
CA ALA A 176 -8.35 -13.54 -12.33
C ALA A 176 -8.76 -14.00 -13.74
N PRO A 177 -10.07 -14.14 -14.10
CA PRO A 177 -10.47 -14.46 -15.46
C PRO A 177 -10.04 -13.41 -16.51
N HIS A 178 -9.74 -12.21 -16.06
CA HIS A 178 -9.27 -11.11 -16.89
C HIS A 178 -7.74 -10.97 -16.94
N GLY A 179 -7.00 -11.93 -16.36
CA GLY A 179 -5.54 -11.90 -16.34
C GLY A 179 -4.93 -10.87 -15.40
N VAL A 180 -5.70 -10.39 -14.41
CA VAL A 180 -5.22 -9.44 -13.40
C VAL A 180 -5.06 -10.16 -12.07
N ARG A 181 -3.86 -10.09 -11.48
CA ARG A 181 -3.56 -10.66 -10.16
C ARG A 181 -3.80 -9.62 -9.07
N VAL A 182 -4.36 -10.05 -7.96
CA VAL A 182 -4.57 -9.20 -6.79
C VAL A 182 -4.07 -9.92 -5.55
N ASN A 183 -3.07 -9.35 -4.88
CA ASN A 183 -2.50 -9.90 -3.67
C ASN A 183 -2.35 -8.83 -2.58
N GLY A 184 -2.02 -9.26 -1.38
CA GLY A 184 -1.78 -8.38 -0.24
C GLY A 184 -0.45 -8.63 0.44
N VAL A 185 -0.01 -7.66 1.20
CA VAL A 185 1.02 -7.82 2.24
C VAL A 185 0.43 -7.38 3.58
N ALA A 186 0.78 -8.07 4.65
CA ALA A 186 0.36 -7.73 6.00
C ALA A 186 1.59 -7.39 6.87
N PRO A 187 2.04 -6.12 6.86
CA PRO A 187 3.14 -5.69 7.70
C PRO A 187 2.81 -5.80 9.19
N GLY A 188 3.80 -6.17 9.98
CA GLY A 188 3.77 -6.07 11.43
C GLY A 188 4.26 -4.70 11.93
N VAL A 189 5.15 -4.71 12.90
CA VAL A 189 5.80 -3.50 13.42
C VAL A 189 6.98 -3.14 12.54
N ILE A 190 6.83 -2.06 11.75
CA ILE A 190 7.81 -1.59 10.79
C ILE A 190 8.32 -0.21 11.22
N ALA A 191 9.65 -0.04 11.31
CA ALA A 191 10.29 1.22 11.68
C ALA A 191 10.07 2.27 10.58
N THR A 192 9.02 3.06 10.72
CA THR A 192 8.58 4.08 9.76
C THR A 192 8.00 5.30 10.49
N PRO A 193 7.84 6.45 9.84
CA PRO A 193 7.20 7.62 10.44
C PRO A 193 5.78 7.37 10.97
N TYR A 194 5.13 6.28 10.61
CA TYR A 194 3.86 5.86 11.18
C TYR A 194 3.99 5.61 12.70
N HIS A 195 4.99 4.82 13.12
CA HIS A 195 5.19 4.54 14.55
C HIS A 195 5.69 5.75 15.33
N GLU A 196 6.46 6.65 14.70
CA GLU A 196 6.87 7.92 15.31
C GLU A 196 5.66 8.79 15.69
N ARG A 197 4.59 8.75 14.88
CA ARG A 197 3.35 9.51 15.15
C ARG A 197 2.38 8.81 16.10
N HIS A 198 2.32 7.48 16.09
CA HIS A 198 1.24 6.71 16.73
C HIS A 198 1.68 5.81 17.89
N SER A 199 2.97 5.82 18.25
CA SER A 199 3.49 5.02 19.35
C SER A 199 4.49 5.82 20.17
N SER A 200 4.30 5.86 21.50
CA SER A 200 5.39 6.36 22.35
C SER A 200 6.60 5.41 22.25
N PRO A 201 7.82 5.88 22.59
CA PRO A 201 9.01 5.03 22.61
C PRO A 201 8.80 3.74 23.43
N GLU A 202 8.14 3.84 24.59
CA GLU A 202 7.87 2.70 25.48
C GLU A 202 6.88 1.72 24.81
N LEU A 203 5.82 2.23 24.17
CA LEU A 203 4.86 1.40 23.46
C LEU A 203 5.52 0.71 22.25
N PHE A 204 6.38 1.42 21.53
CA PHE A 204 7.13 0.84 20.43
C PHE A 204 8.06 -0.28 20.90
N GLN A 205 8.82 -0.07 21.97
CA GLN A 205 9.66 -1.10 22.59
C GLN A 205 8.85 -2.32 23.03
N LYS A 206 7.67 -2.09 23.63
CA LYS A 206 6.76 -3.18 23.99
C LYS A 206 6.30 -4.00 22.78
N PHE A 207 6.02 -3.35 21.65
CA PHE A 207 5.71 -4.07 20.41
C PHE A 207 6.91 -4.88 19.92
N VAL A 208 8.10 -4.28 19.90
CA VAL A 208 9.34 -4.96 19.46
C VAL A 208 9.65 -6.19 20.33
N ALA A 209 9.46 -6.09 21.63
CA ALA A 209 9.68 -7.21 22.56
C ALA A 209 8.78 -8.44 22.28
N GLY A 210 7.65 -8.23 21.60
CA GLY A 210 6.75 -9.32 21.16
C GLY A 210 7.06 -9.91 19.80
N ILE A 211 8.11 -9.45 19.11
CA ILE A 211 8.49 -9.96 17.78
C ILE A 211 9.45 -11.12 17.92
N PRO A 212 9.15 -12.33 17.43
CA PRO A 212 10.07 -13.48 17.50
C PRO A 212 11.46 -13.21 16.90
N LEU A 213 11.56 -12.42 15.81
CA LEU A 213 12.86 -12.02 15.25
C LEU A 213 13.60 -10.94 16.08
N GLY A 214 13.02 -10.47 17.19
CA GLY A 214 13.66 -9.56 18.16
C GLY A 214 13.88 -8.13 17.68
N ARG A 215 13.33 -7.73 16.54
CA ARG A 215 13.46 -6.38 15.99
C ARG A 215 12.24 -5.96 15.17
N ALA A 216 12.04 -4.67 15.03
CA ALA A 216 11.12 -4.15 14.02
C ALA A 216 11.65 -4.45 12.61
N GLY A 217 10.74 -4.64 11.65
CA GLY A 217 11.07 -4.69 10.23
C GLY A 217 11.39 -3.31 9.68
N THR A 218 11.97 -3.25 8.48
CA THR A 218 12.21 -2.02 7.73
C THR A 218 11.18 -1.83 6.63
N ALA A 219 11.04 -0.61 6.14
CA ALA A 219 10.17 -0.32 4.99
C ALA A 219 10.63 -1.07 3.73
N GLU A 220 11.93 -1.25 3.56
CA GLU A 220 12.54 -1.97 2.45
C GLU A 220 12.20 -3.46 2.48
N GLU A 221 12.20 -4.11 3.65
CA GLU A 221 11.81 -5.52 3.78
C GLU A 221 10.37 -5.76 3.33
N VAL A 222 9.46 -4.82 3.61
CA VAL A 222 8.08 -4.89 3.11
C VAL A 222 8.02 -4.59 1.61
N ALA A 223 8.79 -3.60 1.14
CA ALA A 223 8.84 -3.20 -0.26
C ALA A 223 9.33 -4.35 -1.17
N GLU A 224 10.32 -5.13 -0.75
CA GLU A 224 10.81 -6.28 -1.52
C GLU A 224 9.73 -7.36 -1.69
N VAL A 225 8.88 -7.58 -0.67
CA VAL A 225 7.73 -8.50 -0.79
C VAL A 225 6.66 -7.95 -1.74
N ILE A 226 6.38 -6.63 -1.69
CA ILE A 226 5.46 -5.99 -2.64
C ILE A 226 5.98 -6.14 -4.08
N VAL A 227 7.28 -5.91 -4.29
CA VAL A 227 7.94 -6.05 -5.59
C VAL A 227 7.91 -7.50 -6.09
N PHE A 228 8.16 -8.47 -5.21
CA PHE A 228 7.98 -9.89 -5.54
C PHE A 228 6.56 -10.18 -6.01
N LEU A 229 5.53 -9.77 -5.26
CA LEU A 229 4.13 -9.98 -5.62
C LEU A 229 3.75 -9.31 -6.95
N ALA A 230 4.34 -8.15 -7.26
CA ALA A 230 4.13 -7.45 -8.52
C ALA A 230 4.87 -8.12 -9.70
N SER A 231 5.94 -8.86 -9.44
CA SER A 231 6.82 -9.43 -10.46
C SER A 231 6.24 -10.69 -11.15
N PRO A 232 6.80 -11.11 -12.29
CA PRO A 232 6.47 -12.38 -12.94
C PRO A 232 6.74 -13.61 -12.07
N ALA A 233 7.66 -13.54 -11.08
CA ALA A 233 7.95 -14.62 -10.15
C ALA A 233 6.74 -15.03 -9.30
N ALA A 234 5.79 -14.10 -9.08
CA ALA A 234 4.52 -14.35 -8.41
C ALA A 234 3.37 -14.65 -9.40
N GLY A 235 3.68 -15.12 -10.61
CA GLY A 235 2.70 -15.29 -11.70
C GLY A 235 1.56 -16.26 -11.39
N TYR A 236 1.73 -17.17 -10.43
CA TYR A 236 0.68 -18.11 -9.99
C TYR A 236 0.08 -17.76 -8.63
N LEU A 237 0.36 -16.55 -8.09
CA LEU A 237 -0.20 -16.06 -6.85
C LEU A 237 -1.30 -15.03 -7.15
N THR A 238 -2.52 -15.29 -6.65
CA THR A 238 -3.62 -14.34 -6.61
C THR A 238 -4.54 -14.64 -5.42
N GLY A 239 -5.00 -13.61 -4.73
CA GLY A 239 -5.81 -13.71 -3.52
C GLY A 239 -5.01 -13.99 -2.24
N GLU A 240 -3.67 -14.07 -2.34
CA GLU A 240 -2.79 -14.34 -1.21
C GLU A 240 -2.44 -13.04 -0.46
N THR A 241 -2.21 -13.16 0.85
CA THR A 241 -1.68 -12.06 1.65
C THR A 241 -0.48 -12.56 2.44
N ILE A 242 0.71 -12.06 2.09
CA ILE A 242 1.98 -12.46 2.72
C ILE A 242 2.19 -11.66 4.01
N GLU A 243 2.43 -12.38 5.10
CA GLU A 243 2.77 -11.81 6.38
C GLU A 243 4.23 -11.33 6.41
N VAL A 244 4.45 -10.04 6.73
CA VAL A 244 5.79 -9.44 6.85
C VAL A 244 5.91 -8.83 8.25
N ASN A 245 6.01 -9.68 9.27
CA ASN A 245 5.79 -9.30 10.67
C ASN A 245 6.81 -9.88 11.67
N GLY A 246 7.87 -10.51 11.18
CA GLY A 246 8.92 -11.09 12.05
C GLY A 246 8.44 -12.25 12.93
N GLY A 247 7.34 -12.91 12.55
CA GLY A 247 6.77 -14.04 13.28
C GLY A 247 5.72 -13.66 14.34
N MET A 248 5.31 -12.38 14.41
CA MET A 248 4.25 -11.95 15.36
C MET A 248 2.90 -12.61 15.09
N TRP A 249 2.66 -12.99 13.86
CA TRP A 249 1.47 -13.73 13.43
C TRP A 249 1.87 -14.75 12.38
N MET A 250 1.36 -15.97 12.51
CA MET A 250 1.59 -17.10 11.59
C MET A 250 0.20 -17.72 11.31
N ASP A 251 -0.15 -17.89 10.03
CA ASP A 251 -1.33 -18.63 9.59
C ASP A 251 -1.02 -20.12 9.45
#